data_db2d2349e6aba8b6f33f31e4d60f7107
#
_entry.id   db2d2349e6aba8b6f33f31e4d60f7107
#
_cell.length_a   1.000
_cell.length_b   1.000
_cell.length_c   1.000
_cell.angle_alpha   90.00
_cell.angle_beta   90.00
_cell.angle_gamma   90.00
#
_symmetry.space_group_name_H-M   'P 1'
#
loop_
_entity.id
_entity.type
_entity.pdbx_description
1 polymer ?
#
loop_
_entity_poly.entity_id
_entity_poly.type
_entity_poly.pdbx_seq_one_letter_code
_entity_poly.pdbx_strand_id
1 'polypeptide(L)'
;MDFAKLVIQKNPDGSDKKFSAAPWKERDEEFKDVMIAETMGMQGSCWFMAHSWWDKVIGELQTEGYGNLIQDSHEMIFKTWKAGGKMMLNKGTWHSHKERSFPRTHNNGAPENPAHCEDGYKYALDTWRDYYINEIKPKWNI
;
A
#
# COMPACT_ATOMS: atom_id res chain seq x y z
N MET A 1 -12.30 10.56 -2.75
CA MET A 1 -11.15 9.62 -2.70
C MET A 1 -11.28 8.74 -3.92
N ASP A 2 -10.24 8.66 -4.70
CA ASP A 2 -10.28 8.00 -6.00
C ASP A 2 -9.67 6.60 -5.88
N PHE A 3 -10.04 5.72 -6.79
CA PHE A 3 -9.43 4.39 -6.86
C PHE A 3 -7.96 4.50 -7.22
N ALA A 4 -7.17 3.64 -6.60
CA ALA A 4 -5.76 3.50 -6.92
C ALA A 4 -5.45 2.04 -7.26
N LYS A 5 -4.68 1.85 -8.32
CA LYS A 5 -4.07 0.56 -8.64
C LYS A 5 -2.67 0.47 -8.05
N LEU A 6 -2.36 -0.70 -7.53
CA LEU A 6 -1.02 -1.02 -7.09
C LEU A 6 -0.14 -1.27 -8.32
N VAL A 7 1.03 -0.68 -8.33
CA VAL A 7 2.01 -0.82 -9.42
C VAL A 7 3.40 -1.03 -8.86
N ILE A 8 4.28 -1.62 -9.66
CA ILE A 8 5.72 -1.60 -9.39
C ILE A 8 6.31 -0.42 -10.17
N GLN A 9 6.75 0.59 -9.43
CA GLN A 9 7.49 1.71 -9.98
C GLN A 9 8.87 1.24 -10.43
N LYS A 10 9.33 1.77 -11.57
CA LYS A 10 10.64 1.42 -12.14
C LYS A 10 11.69 2.48 -11.87
N ASN A 11 12.94 2.06 -11.84
CA ASN A 11 14.10 2.91 -11.93
C ASN A 11 14.33 3.38 -13.39
N PRO A 12 15.17 4.39 -13.63
CA PRO A 12 15.51 4.82 -14.97
C PRO A 12 16.13 3.74 -15.86
N ASP A 13 16.79 2.75 -15.29
CA ASP A 13 17.36 1.59 -15.99
C ASP A 13 16.35 0.47 -16.29
N GLY A 14 15.07 0.65 -15.90
CA GLY A 14 14.00 -0.31 -16.09
C GLY A 14 13.86 -1.36 -14.98
N SER A 15 14.78 -1.44 -14.03
CA SER A 15 14.67 -2.34 -12.88
C SER A 15 13.51 -1.96 -11.96
N ASP A 16 13.03 -2.92 -11.16
CA ASP A 16 11.97 -2.66 -10.18
C ASP A 16 12.51 -1.82 -9.03
N LYS A 17 11.75 -0.77 -8.63
CA LYS A 17 12.15 0.13 -7.56
C LYS A 17 11.37 -0.12 -6.28
N LYS A 18 10.06 -0.07 -6.35
CA LYS A 18 9.16 -0.20 -5.18
C LYS A 18 7.72 -0.44 -5.58
N PHE A 19 6.91 -0.92 -4.65
CA PHE A 19 5.47 -0.81 -4.78
C PHE A 19 5.03 0.64 -4.62
N SER A 20 4.02 1.02 -5.38
CA SER A 20 3.44 2.37 -5.36
C SER A 20 1.98 2.31 -5.77
N ALA A 21 1.23 3.36 -5.47
CA ALA A 21 -0.12 3.55 -5.97
C ALA A 21 -0.12 4.47 -7.19
N ALA A 22 -0.93 4.15 -8.18
CA ALA A 22 -1.20 5.00 -9.32
C ALA A 22 -2.71 5.26 -9.44
N PRO A 23 -3.14 6.45 -9.89
CA PRO A 23 -4.56 6.72 -10.13
C PRO A 23 -5.18 5.70 -11.09
N TRP A 24 -6.41 5.30 -10.82
CA TRP A 24 -7.15 4.34 -11.64
C TRP A 24 -8.43 4.96 -12.21
N LYS A 25 -8.25 5.82 -13.18
CA LYS A 25 -9.33 6.63 -13.77
C LYS A 25 -10.44 5.80 -14.39
N GLU A 26 -10.12 4.69 -15.03
CA GLU A 26 -11.09 3.81 -15.65
C GLU A 26 -12.03 3.22 -14.59
N ARG A 27 -11.48 2.86 -13.43
CA ARG A 27 -12.26 2.33 -12.32
C ARG A 27 -13.05 3.43 -11.60
N ASP A 28 -12.52 4.64 -11.52
CA ASP A 28 -13.25 5.79 -10.99
C ASP A 28 -14.49 6.06 -11.80
N GLU A 29 -14.43 6.00 -13.13
CA GLU A 29 -15.57 6.20 -14.00
C GLU A 29 -16.57 5.04 -13.94
N GLU A 30 -16.07 3.77 -13.96
CA GLU A 30 -16.91 2.57 -13.86
C GLU A 30 -17.74 2.55 -12.58
N PHE A 31 -17.17 2.96 -11.47
CA PHE A 31 -17.78 2.90 -10.13
C PHE A 31 -18.19 4.29 -9.61
N LYS A 32 -18.36 5.30 -10.47
CA LYS A 32 -18.65 6.69 -10.03
C LYS A 32 -19.87 6.82 -9.14
N ASP A 33 -20.91 6.06 -9.42
CA ASP A 33 -22.18 6.08 -8.69
C ASP A 33 -22.27 5.01 -7.59
N VAL A 34 -21.20 4.24 -7.36
CA VAL A 34 -21.16 3.18 -6.34
C VAL A 34 -20.50 3.73 -5.08
N MET A 35 -21.24 3.71 -3.96
CA MET A 35 -20.78 4.25 -2.68
C MET A 35 -19.64 3.44 -2.06
N ILE A 36 -19.70 2.12 -2.14
CA ILE A 36 -18.71 1.21 -1.55
C ILE A 36 -18.32 0.19 -2.61
N ALA A 37 -17.05 0.14 -2.98
CA ALA A 37 -16.55 -0.79 -3.97
C ALA A 37 -15.17 -1.37 -3.57
N GLU A 38 -14.88 -2.57 -4.06
CA GLU A 38 -13.58 -3.21 -3.85
C GLU A 38 -12.48 -2.39 -4.53
N THR A 39 -11.39 -2.13 -3.81
CA THR A 39 -10.23 -1.39 -4.28
C THR A 39 -8.96 -2.24 -4.23
N MET A 40 -8.04 -1.95 -5.12
CA MET A 40 -6.75 -2.62 -5.18
C MET A 40 -5.72 -2.02 -4.23
N GLY A 41 -5.83 -0.74 -3.95
CA GLY A 41 -4.89 -0.02 -3.11
C GLY A 41 -5.56 0.63 -1.92
N MET A 42 -4.78 0.97 -0.92
CA MET A 42 -5.20 1.79 0.20
C MET A 42 -4.17 2.87 0.46
N GLN A 43 -4.63 3.97 1.03
CA GLN A 43 -3.76 5.01 1.54
C GLN A 43 -3.40 4.70 2.98
N GLY A 44 -2.11 4.69 3.31
CA GLY A 44 -1.61 4.34 4.64
C GLY A 44 -2.06 5.27 5.76
N SER A 45 -2.54 6.47 5.43
CA SER A 45 -2.95 7.48 6.41
C SER A 45 -4.37 7.33 6.96
N CYS A 46 -5.23 6.52 6.32
CA CYS A 46 -6.62 6.35 6.78
C CYS A 46 -7.20 5.02 6.30
N TRP A 47 -7.41 4.12 7.26
CA TRP A 47 -8.04 2.83 7.03
C TRP A 47 -8.76 2.35 8.27
N PHE A 48 -9.71 1.43 8.09
CA PHE A 48 -10.43 0.75 9.16
C PHE A 48 -10.48 -0.74 8.87
N MET A 49 -10.34 -1.55 9.90
CA MET A 49 -10.56 -2.99 9.84
C MET A 49 -11.12 -3.51 11.16
N ALA A 50 -11.73 -4.67 11.13
CA ALA A 50 -12.13 -5.35 12.35
C ALA A 50 -10.88 -5.74 13.17
N HIS A 51 -10.92 -5.56 14.51
CA HIS A 51 -9.81 -5.95 15.40
C HIS A 51 -9.45 -7.44 15.23
N SER A 52 -10.46 -8.29 15.09
CA SER A 52 -10.25 -9.72 14.82
C SER A 52 -9.53 -10.02 13.50
N TRP A 53 -9.63 -9.13 12.50
CA TRP A 53 -8.87 -9.25 11.26
C TRP A 53 -7.40 -8.89 11.48
N TRP A 54 -7.17 -7.82 12.23
CA TRP A 54 -5.81 -7.49 12.66
C TRP A 54 -5.15 -8.67 13.35
N ASP A 55 -5.78 -9.23 14.38
CA ASP A 55 -5.19 -10.31 15.17
C ASP A 55 -4.93 -11.59 14.37
N LYS A 56 -5.83 -11.94 13.45
CA LYS A 56 -5.76 -13.22 12.72
C LYS A 56 -4.97 -13.16 11.42
N VAL A 57 -4.92 -12.01 10.78
CA VAL A 57 -4.40 -11.89 9.40
C VAL A 57 -3.22 -10.93 9.32
N ILE A 58 -3.37 -9.70 9.82
CA ILE A 58 -2.30 -8.72 9.76
C ILE A 58 -1.24 -9.07 10.79
N GLY A 59 -1.67 -9.31 12.02
CA GLY A 59 -0.79 -9.56 13.14
C GLY A 59 0.13 -8.39 13.39
N GLU A 60 1.38 -8.69 13.62
CA GLU A 60 2.44 -7.70 13.74
C GLU A 60 2.94 -7.29 12.35
N LEU A 61 3.05 -5.99 12.09
CA LEU A 61 3.70 -5.51 10.86
C LEU A 61 5.19 -5.80 10.94
N GLN A 62 5.73 -6.33 9.86
CA GLN A 62 7.12 -6.69 9.77
C GLN A 62 8.00 -5.44 9.82
N THR A 63 8.82 -5.30 10.85
CA THR A 63 9.77 -4.21 11.00
C THR A 63 11.19 -4.62 10.59
N GLU A 64 11.55 -5.86 10.80
CA GLU A 64 12.81 -6.43 10.34
C GLU A 64 12.79 -6.55 8.82
N GLY A 65 13.80 -6.01 8.15
CA GLY A 65 13.87 -5.94 6.70
C GLY A 65 13.29 -4.67 6.10
N TYR A 66 12.14 -4.17 6.60
CA TYR A 66 11.64 -2.87 6.18
C TYR A 66 12.41 -1.69 6.80
N GLY A 67 13.03 -1.88 7.94
CA GLY A 67 13.80 -0.87 8.65
C GLY A 67 12.98 0.27 9.27
N ASN A 68 11.93 0.70 8.58
CA ASN A 68 10.96 1.73 8.98
C ASN A 68 9.55 1.30 8.55
N LEU A 69 8.52 2.04 8.97
CA LEU A 69 7.14 1.88 8.48
C LEU A 69 6.99 2.34 7.02
N ILE A 70 7.89 1.84 6.16
CA ILE A 70 7.86 2.06 4.73
C ILE A 70 7.28 0.82 4.09
N GLN A 71 6.27 0.98 3.23
CA GLN A 71 5.50 -0.10 2.64
C GLN A 71 4.58 -0.87 3.61
N ASP A 72 4.35 -0.35 4.82
CA ASP A 72 3.41 -0.90 5.81
C ASP A 72 2.01 -1.11 5.25
N SER A 73 1.48 -0.12 4.54
CA SER A 73 0.19 -0.23 3.86
C SER A 73 0.19 -1.32 2.77
N HIS A 74 1.29 -1.50 2.05
CA HIS A 74 1.41 -2.57 1.06
C HIS A 74 1.48 -3.95 1.72
N GLU A 75 2.14 -4.08 2.85
CA GLU A 75 2.15 -5.33 3.61
C GLU A 75 0.73 -5.70 4.07
N MET A 76 -0.04 -4.75 4.61
CA MET A 76 -1.43 -4.98 4.99
C MET A 76 -2.29 -5.41 3.79
N ILE A 77 -2.09 -4.78 2.63
CA ILE A 77 -2.75 -5.15 1.38
C ILE A 77 -2.46 -6.61 1.02
N PHE A 78 -1.20 -6.99 0.95
CA PHE A 78 -0.80 -8.33 0.53
C PHE A 78 -1.23 -9.41 1.52
N LYS A 79 -1.08 -9.17 2.82
CA LYS A 79 -1.58 -10.08 3.87
C LYS A 79 -3.09 -10.29 3.77
N THR A 80 -3.83 -9.19 3.57
CA THR A 80 -5.30 -9.26 3.42
C THR A 80 -5.69 -10.11 2.21
N TRP A 81 -5.08 -9.91 1.07
CA TRP A 81 -5.43 -10.66 -0.13
C TRP A 81 -4.99 -12.11 -0.08
N LYS A 82 -3.81 -12.37 0.46
CA LYS A 82 -3.32 -13.75 0.64
C LYS A 82 -4.24 -14.57 1.56
N ALA A 83 -4.90 -13.92 2.51
CA ALA A 83 -5.90 -14.52 3.38
C ALA A 83 -7.32 -14.57 2.77
N GLY A 84 -7.51 -14.19 1.51
CA GLY A 84 -8.81 -14.19 0.82
C GLY A 84 -9.72 -13.00 1.22
N GLY A 85 -9.20 -12.01 1.93
CA GLY A 85 -9.92 -10.80 2.28
C GLY A 85 -10.04 -9.80 1.14
N LYS A 86 -10.75 -8.70 1.41
CA LYS A 86 -10.97 -7.61 0.46
C LYS A 86 -10.69 -6.27 1.10
N MET A 87 -10.25 -5.33 0.28
CA MET A 87 -10.21 -3.92 0.64
C MET A 87 -11.33 -3.18 -0.03
N MET A 88 -12.01 -2.32 0.73
CA MET A 88 -13.19 -1.59 0.27
C MET A 88 -12.90 -0.10 0.35
N LEU A 89 -13.16 0.62 -0.74
CA LEU A 89 -13.21 2.07 -0.77
C LEU A 89 -14.63 2.51 -0.43
N ASN A 90 -14.78 3.34 0.61
CA ASN A 90 -16.04 3.97 0.96
C ASN A 90 -16.01 5.46 0.56
N LYS A 91 -16.81 5.83 -0.43
CA LYS A 91 -16.94 7.22 -0.91
C LYS A 91 -17.89 8.07 -0.08
N GLY A 92 -18.64 7.46 0.84
CA GLY A 92 -19.56 8.17 1.75
C GLY A 92 -18.86 8.93 2.87
N THR A 93 -17.55 8.86 2.92
CA THR A 93 -16.73 9.61 3.88
C THR A 93 -15.50 10.21 3.21
N TRP A 94 -14.89 11.14 3.90
CA TRP A 94 -13.65 11.76 3.44
C TRP A 94 -12.67 11.93 4.59
N HIS A 95 -11.41 12.01 4.25
CA HIS A 95 -10.37 12.35 5.18
C HIS A 95 -9.38 13.28 4.50
N SER A 96 -8.80 14.20 5.26
CA SER A 96 -7.76 15.09 4.79
C SER A 96 -6.43 14.77 5.48
N HIS A 97 -5.41 14.53 4.68
CA HIS A 97 -4.06 14.32 5.16
C HIS A 97 -3.22 15.55 4.83
N LYS A 98 -2.90 16.34 5.87
CA LYS A 98 -2.02 17.50 5.71
C LYS A 98 -0.57 17.03 5.55
N GLU A 99 0.00 17.34 4.41
CA GLU A 99 1.43 17.10 4.22
C GLU A 99 2.27 17.91 5.20
N ARG A 100 3.38 17.33 5.58
CA ARG A 100 4.30 17.98 6.52
C ARG A 100 5.07 19.09 5.81
N SER A 101 5.24 20.18 6.52
CA SER A 101 6.11 21.30 6.11
C SER A 101 7.56 21.16 6.62
N PHE A 102 7.89 20.05 7.29
CA PHE A 102 9.20 19.80 7.89
C PHE A 102 9.69 18.38 7.53
N PRO A 103 11.01 18.16 7.47
CA PRO A 103 11.58 16.85 7.20
C PRO A 103 11.13 15.80 8.24
N ARG A 104 11.03 14.55 7.83
CA ARG A 104 10.87 13.44 8.77
C ARG A 104 12.14 13.30 9.60
N THR A 105 11.96 13.09 10.88
CA THR A 105 13.05 12.77 11.80
C THR A 105 12.74 11.48 12.53
N HIS A 106 13.76 10.73 12.89
CA HIS A 106 13.63 9.63 13.83
C HIS A 106 13.21 10.15 15.23
N ASN A 107 12.78 9.24 16.10
CA ASN A 107 12.38 9.57 17.48
C ASN A 107 13.48 10.29 18.29
N ASN A 108 14.73 10.17 17.88
CA ASN A 108 15.88 10.87 18.48
C ASN A 108 16.19 12.24 17.81
N GLY A 109 15.32 12.71 16.90
CA GLY A 109 15.51 13.98 16.19
C GLY A 109 16.46 13.92 14.99
N ALA A 110 17.10 12.79 14.71
CA ALA A 110 17.97 12.65 13.55
C ALA A 110 17.14 12.66 12.24
N PRO A 111 17.65 13.25 11.14
CA PRO A 111 16.99 13.17 9.84
C PRO A 111 16.78 11.73 9.39
N GLU A 112 15.64 11.44 8.75
CA GLU A 112 15.40 10.14 8.15
C GLU A 112 16.44 9.89 7.05
N ASN A 113 17.14 8.75 7.14
CA ASN A 113 18.13 8.39 6.15
C ASN A 113 17.44 7.77 4.92
N PRO A 114 17.55 8.39 3.73
CA PRO A 114 16.94 7.84 2.51
C PRO A 114 17.39 6.41 2.18
N ALA A 115 18.60 6.01 2.55
CA ALA A 115 19.10 4.65 2.32
C ALA A 115 18.25 3.58 3.03
N HIS A 116 17.72 3.87 4.21
CA HIS A 116 16.82 2.94 4.91
C HIS A 116 15.50 2.72 4.18
N CYS A 117 15.09 3.68 3.34
CA CYS A 117 13.90 3.52 2.50
C CYS A 117 14.13 2.52 1.38
N GLU A 118 15.32 2.49 0.79
CA GLU A 118 15.66 1.60 -0.31
C GLU A 118 15.75 0.14 0.13
N ASP A 119 16.29 -0.11 1.31
CA ASP A 119 16.29 -1.45 1.91
C ASP A 119 14.86 -1.96 2.11
N GLY A 120 13.96 -1.12 2.63
CA GLY A 120 12.54 -1.45 2.81
C GLY A 120 11.83 -1.68 1.48
N TYR A 121 12.13 -0.92 0.45
CA TYR A 121 11.58 -1.13 -0.89
C TYR A 121 12.04 -2.46 -1.50
N LYS A 122 13.32 -2.75 -1.36
CA LYS A 122 13.90 -4.01 -1.81
C LYS A 122 13.27 -5.19 -1.09
N TYR A 123 13.18 -5.13 0.24
CA TYR A 123 12.55 -6.18 1.05
C TYR A 123 11.09 -6.42 0.64
N ALA A 124 10.31 -5.37 0.41
CA ALA A 124 8.93 -5.49 -0.05
C ALA A 124 8.85 -6.19 -1.41
N LEU A 125 9.72 -5.85 -2.35
CA LEU A 125 9.79 -6.49 -3.66
C LEU A 125 10.21 -7.95 -3.54
N ASP A 126 11.27 -8.25 -2.81
CA ASP A 126 11.77 -9.62 -2.60
C ASP A 126 10.69 -10.52 -1.97
N THR A 127 9.84 -9.95 -1.09
CA THR A 127 8.79 -10.69 -0.39
C THR A 127 7.52 -10.87 -1.21
N TRP A 128 7.08 -9.83 -1.94
CA TRP A 128 5.73 -9.77 -2.48
C TRP A 128 5.64 -9.69 -4.00
N ARG A 129 6.74 -9.48 -4.71
CA ARG A 129 6.75 -9.27 -6.15
C ARG A 129 6.11 -10.40 -6.93
N ASP A 130 6.51 -11.63 -6.65
CA ASP A 130 6.02 -12.80 -7.39
C ASP A 130 4.53 -13.04 -7.12
N TYR A 131 4.09 -12.88 -5.86
CA TYR A 131 2.69 -12.95 -5.51
C TYR A 131 1.88 -11.86 -6.23
N TYR A 132 2.39 -10.64 -6.28
CA TYR A 132 1.76 -9.54 -7.01
C TYR A 132 1.61 -9.85 -8.51
N ILE A 133 2.67 -10.32 -9.15
CA ILE A 133 2.67 -10.58 -10.59
C ILE A 133 1.78 -11.76 -10.94
N ASN A 134 1.86 -12.86 -10.18
CA ASN A 134 1.22 -14.11 -10.54
C ASN A 134 -0.24 -14.23 -10.08
N GLU A 135 -0.60 -13.56 -8.98
CA GLU A 135 -1.93 -13.69 -8.38
C GLU A 135 -2.74 -12.39 -8.46
N ILE A 136 -2.10 -11.26 -8.13
CA ILE A 136 -2.83 -10.00 -7.98
C ILE A 136 -3.10 -9.33 -9.31
N LYS A 137 -2.09 -9.16 -10.15
CA LYS A 137 -2.27 -8.56 -11.49
C LYS A 137 -3.31 -9.27 -12.33
N PRO A 138 -3.29 -10.61 -12.47
CA PRO A 138 -4.31 -11.34 -13.20
C PRO A 138 -5.72 -11.17 -12.63
N LYS A 139 -5.87 -11.21 -11.30
CA LYS A 139 -7.17 -11.00 -10.63
C LYS A 139 -7.81 -9.66 -11.01
N TRP A 140 -7.01 -8.63 -11.21
CA TRP A 140 -7.46 -7.28 -11.52
C TRP A 140 -7.36 -6.92 -13.01
N ASN A 141 -6.91 -7.85 -13.82
CA ASN A 141 -6.77 -7.69 -15.28
C ASN A 141 -5.89 -6.48 -15.67
N ILE A 142 -4.72 -6.33 -15.03
CA ILE A 142 -3.77 -5.22 -15.23
C ILE A 142 -2.36 -5.73 -15.53
#